data_fe7dce2ba6ebc3032842e1c1343ad320
#
_entry.id   fe7dce2ba6ebc3032842e1c1343ad320
#
_cell.length_a   1.000
_cell.length_b   1.000
_cell.length_c   1.000
_cell.angle_alpha   90.00
_cell.angle_beta   90.00
_cell.angle_gamma   90.00
#
_symmetry.space_group_name_H-M   'P 1'
#
loop_
_entity.id
_entity.type
_entity.pdbx_description
1 polymer ?
#
loop_
_entity_poly.entity_id
_entity_poly.type
_entity_poly.pdbx_seq_one_letter_code
_entity_poly.pdbx_strand_id
1 'polypeptide(L)'
;VHALRKGAAEAIEAIAHGDSNSSKVVGRAIEDIKLPKGASIGAVVRGEQVIIAHHDTVIEPEDHVILFLVDKSKIGEVEKMFQVGITFL
;
A
#
# COMPACT_ATOMS: atom_id res chain seq x y z
N VAL A 1 13.13 2.73 -20.94
CA VAL A 1 11.74 2.37 -20.68
C VAL A 1 11.16 3.18 -19.56
N HIS A 2 10.00 3.65 -19.77
CA HIS A 2 9.37 4.56 -18.82
C HIS A 2 7.99 4.07 -18.45
N ALA A 3 7.97 3.07 -17.61
CA ALA A 3 6.72 2.48 -17.16
C ALA A 3 5.89 3.47 -16.37
N LEU A 4 6.56 4.31 -15.58
CA LEU A 4 5.88 5.32 -14.77
C LEU A 4 6.27 6.71 -15.25
N ARG A 5 5.26 7.55 -15.44
CA ARG A 5 5.47 8.94 -15.83
C ARG A 5 5.04 9.82 -14.67
N LYS A 6 5.85 10.83 -14.38
CA LYS A 6 5.52 11.78 -13.33
C LYS A 6 4.15 12.38 -13.58
N GLY A 7 3.31 12.36 -12.57
CA GLY A 7 1.97 12.91 -12.65
C GLY A 7 0.94 11.98 -13.26
N ALA A 8 1.37 10.94 -13.98
CA ALA A 8 0.45 9.97 -14.57
C ALA A 8 0.27 8.75 -13.69
N ALA A 9 1.35 8.33 -13.04
CA ALA A 9 1.32 7.20 -12.11
C ALA A 9 2.38 7.42 -11.05
N GLU A 10 2.16 6.89 -9.87
CA GLU A 10 3.06 7.05 -8.73
C GLU A 10 3.30 5.72 -8.05
N ALA A 11 4.53 5.52 -7.59
CA ALA A 11 4.87 4.44 -6.67
C ALA A 11 5.05 5.07 -5.30
N ILE A 12 4.35 4.54 -4.31
CA ILE A 12 4.36 5.10 -2.97
C ILE A 12 4.60 4.01 -1.94
N GLU A 13 5.03 4.42 -0.76
CA GLU A 13 5.19 3.53 0.38
C GLU A 13 4.32 4.03 1.52
N ALA A 14 3.58 3.13 2.13
CA ALA A 14 2.79 3.43 3.33
C ALA A 14 3.10 2.39 4.38
N ILE A 15 3.25 2.83 5.63
CA ILE A 15 3.55 1.93 6.73
C ILE A 15 2.25 1.52 7.40
N ALA A 16 2.05 0.21 7.58
CA ALA A 16 0.85 -0.32 8.21
C ALA A 16 0.98 -0.28 9.73
N HIS A 17 0.46 0.79 10.34
CA HIS A 17 0.48 0.94 11.79
C HIS A 17 -0.76 0.36 12.44
N GLY A 18 -0.62 0.00 13.73
CA GLY A 18 -1.75 -0.48 14.51
C GLY A 18 -1.89 -1.98 14.47
N ASP A 19 -3.06 -2.45 14.85
CA ASP A 19 -3.36 -3.89 14.86
C ASP A 19 -4.65 -4.15 14.08
N SER A 20 -5.12 -5.39 14.09
CA SER A 20 -6.31 -5.77 13.34
C SER A 20 -7.58 -5.06 13.80
N ASN A 21 -7.58 -4.52 15.02
CA ASN A 21 -8.75 -3.81 15.53
C ASN A 21 -8.72 -2.33 15.19
N SER A 22 -7.53 -1.73 15.11
CA SER A 22 -7.40 -0.28 14.89
C SER A 22 -7.11 0.08 13.44
N SER A 23 -6.68 -0.88 12.62
CA SER A 23 -6.28 -0.63 11.24
C SER A 23 -7.27 -1.27 10.26
N LYS A 24 -7.42 -0.63 9.10
CA LYS A 24 -8.23 -1.20 8.03
C LYS A 24 -7.42 -2.11 7.11
N VAL A 25 -6.12 -2.20 7.34
CA VAL A 25 -5.24 -3.00 6.47
C VAL A 25 -4.50 -4.09 7.23
N VAL A 26 -4.12 -3.85 8.49
CA VAL A 26 -3.37 -4.84 9.28
C VAL A 26 -4.26 -6.05 9.59
N GLY A 27 -3.71 -7.24 9.41
CA GLY A 27 -4.42 -8.49 9.66
C GLY A 27 -5.34 -8.92 8.53
N ARG A 28 -5.33 -8.21 7.42
CA ARG A 28 -6.17 -8.55 6.26
C ARG A 28 -5.31 -9.01 5.11
N ALA A 29 -5.86 -9.96 4.34
CA ALA A 29 -5.24 -10.34 3.08
C ALA A 29 -5.42 -9.21 2.07
N ILE A 30 -4.50 -9.11 1.13
CA ILE A 30 -4.54 -8.03 0.13
C ILE A 30 -5.88 -8.03 -0.62
N GLU A 31 -6.42 -9.20 -0.95
CA GLU A 31 -7.70 -9.28 -1.65
C GLU A 31 -8.87 -8.72 -0.84
N ASP A 32 -8.72 -8.66 0.48
CA ASP A 32 -9.78 -8.15 1.37
C ASP A 32 -9.63 -6.66 1.69
N ILE A 33 -8.57 -6.04 1.21
CA ILE A 33 -8.35 -4.61 1.42
C ILE A 33 -9.03 -3.84 0.30
N LYS A 34 -9.91 -2.93 0.67
CA LYS A 34 -10.66 -2.14 -0.31
C LYS A 34 -9.85 -0.94 -0.77
N LEU A 35 -8.97 -1.16 -1.73
CA LEU A 35 -8.15 -0.08 -2.28
C LEU A 35 -8.97 0.82 -3.19
N PRO A 36 -8.59 2.11 -3.30
CA PRO A 36 -9.20 2.98 -4.29
C PRO A 36 -8.97 2.43 -5.70
N LYS A 37 -9.88 2.78 -6.61
CA LYS A 37 -9.74 2.36 -7.99
C LYS A 37 -8.42 2.88 -8.57
N GLY A 38 -7.69 2.02 -9.22
CA GLY A 38 -6.39 2.38 -9.80
C GLY A 38 -5.22 2.20 -8.86
N ALA A 39 -5.47 1.74 -7.63
CA ALA A 39 -4.40 1.46 -6.67
C ALA A 39 -4.18 -0.05 -6.59
N SER A 40 -2.92 -0.45 -6.49
CA SER A 40 -2.58 -1.86 -6.30
C SER A 40 -1.36 -1.98 -5.41
N ILE A 41 -1.31 -3.08 -4.66
CA ILE A 41 -0.17 -3.38 -3.81
C ILE A 41 0.77 -4.28 -4.60
N GLY A 42 2.03 -3.86 -4.75
CA GLY A 42 3.01 -4.61 -5.51
C GLY A 42 3.94 -5.44 -4.64
N ALA A 43 4.27 -4.94 -3.46
CA ALA A 43 5.19 -5.63 -2.57
C ALA A 43 5.00 -5.17 -1.13
N VAL A 44 5.50 -5.97 -0.21
CA VAL A 44 5.52 -5.65 1.22
C VAL A 44 6.96 -5.85 1.70
N VAL A 45 7.49 -4.85 2.39
CA VAL A 45 8.81 -4.96 3.00
C VAL A 45 8.61 -5.16 4.50
N ARG A 46 9.00 -6.32 4.98
CA ARG A 46 8.86 -6.72 6.37
C ARG A 46 10.25 -6.95 6.96
N GLY A 47 10.72 -5.96 7.73
CA GLY A 47 12.10 -5.99 8.18
C GLY A 47 13.03 -5.89 6.99
N GLU A 48 13.88 -6.88 6.79
CA GLU A 48 14.78 -6.93 5.65
C GLU A 48 14.26 -7.80 4.51
N GLN A 49 13.06 -8.34 4.66
CA GLN A 49 12.47 -9.25 3.68
C GLN A 49 11.54 -8.49 2.74
N VAL A 50 11.70 -8.72 1.45
CA VAL A 50 10.79 -8.19 0.43
C VAL A 50 9.86 -9.31 0.00
N ILE A 51 8.56 -9.08 0.15
CA ILE A 51 7.55 -10.06 -0.17
C ILE A 51 6.79 -9.53 -1.38
N ILE A 52 6.82 -10.29 -2.48
CA ILE A 52 6.00 -9.93 -3.64
C ILE A 52 4.56 -10.20 -3.29
N ALA A 53 3.71 -9.21 -3.50
CA ALA A 53 2.33 -9.28 -3.05
C ALA A 53 1.51 -10.27 -3.86
N HIS A 54 0.77 -11.10 -3.16
CA HIS A 54 -0.22 -12.00 -3.74
C HIS A 54 -1.57 -11.68 -3.12
N HIS A 55 -2.64 -12.15 -3.73
CA HIS A 55 -3.98 -11.87 -3.22
C HIS A 55 -4.20 -12.36 -1.79
N ASP A 56 -3.50 -13.40 -1.38
CA ASP A 56 -3.63 -13.99 -0.05
C ASP A 56 -2.56 -13.54 0.95
N THR A 57 -1.68 -12.62 0.54
CA THR A 57 -0.68 -12.08 1.45
C THR A 57 -1.36 -11.25 2.53
N VAL A 58 -1.07 -11.55 3.79
CA VAL A 58 -1.65 -10.85 4.93
C VAL A 58 -0.70 -9.75 5.39
N ILE A 59 -1.22 -8.55 5.56
CA ILE A 59 -0.44 -7.41 6.04
C ILE A 59 -0.27 -7.53 7.56
N GLU A 60 0.95 -7.33 8.03
CA GLU A 60 1.28 -7.36 9.45
C GLU A 60 1.60 -5.95 9.97
N PRO A 61 1.55 -5.74 11.29
CA PRO A 61 1.91 -4.43 11.85
C PRO A 61 3.33 -4.03 11.43
N GLU A 62 3.49 -2.75 11.12
CA GLU A 62 4.76 -2.14 10.72
C GLU A 62 5.30 -2.62 9.37
N ASP A 63 4.50 -3.29 8.58
CA ASP A 63 4.86 -3.60 7.20
C ASP A 63 4.95 -2.33 6.39
N HIS A 64 5.98 -2.24 5.56
CA HIS A 64 6.10 -1.17 4.57
C HIS A 64 5.45 -1.67 3.30
N VAL A 65 4.34 -1.08 2.95
CA VAL A 65 3.53 -1.53 1.81
C VAL A 65 3.83 -0.66 0.61
N ILE A 66 4.26 -1.27 -0.48
CA ILE A 66 4.57 -0.57 -1.72
C ILE A 66 3.34 -0.63 -2.62
N LEU A 67 2.81 0.53 -2.94
CA LEU A 67 1.60 0.63 -3.77
C LEU A 67 1.91 1.36 -5.07
N PHE A 68 1.15 1.02 -6.09
CA PHE A 68 1.18 1.73 -7.37
C PHE A 68 -0.18 2.37 -7.58
N LEU A 69 -0.18 3.65 -7.94
CA LEU A 69 -1.40 4.42 -8.20
C LEU A 69 -1.34 4.98 -9.61
N VAL A 70 -2.37 4.74 -10.38
CA VAL A 70 -2.48 5.34 -11.72
C VAL A 70 -3.13 6.72 -11.66
N ASP A 71 -3.71 7.08 -10.51
CA ASP A 71 -4.35 8.36 -10.31
C ASP A 71 -3.92 8.93 -8.96
N LYS A 72 -3.04 9.91 -8.99
CA LYS A 72 -2.49 10.47 -7.76
C LYS A 72 -3.53 11.22 -6.93
N SER A 73 -4.70 11.51 -7.49
CA SER A 73 -5.77 12.11 -6.69
C SER A 73 -6.29 11.14 -5.63
N LYS A 74 -5.96 9.86 -5.73
CA LYS A 74 -6.37 8.84 -4.77
C LYS A 74 -5.42 8.72 -3.56
N ILE A 75 -4.34 9.48 -3.55
CA ILE A 75 -3.36 9.41 -2.45
C ILE A 75 -4.02 9.68 -1.09
N GLY A 76 -4.93 10.67 -1.03
CA GLY A 76 -5.63 10.98 0.21
C GLY A 76 -6.45 9.80 0.75
N GLU A 77 -7.04 9.01 -0.14
CA GLU A 77 -7.80 7.84 0.28
C GLU A 77 -6.88 6.76 0.84
N VAL A 78 -5.70 6.58 0.24
CA VAL A 78 -4.72 5.62 0.75
C VAL A 78 -4.20 6.06 2.12
N GLU A 79 -3.91 7.35 2.29
CA GLU A 79 -3.50 7.88 3.59
C GLU A 79 -4.51 7.60 4.68
N LYS A 80 -5.79 7.77 4.36
CA LYS A 80 -6.86 7.50 5.33
C LYS A 80 -6.92 6.03 5.69
N MET A 81 -6.74 5.14 4.71
CA MET A 81 -6.77 3.70 4.97
C MET A 81 -5.62 3.27 5.88
N PHE A 82 -4.43 3.77 5.64
CA PHE A 82 -3.25 3.41 6.42
C PHE A 82 -3.09 4.27 7.66
N GLN A 83 -3.82 5.39 7.74
CA GLN A 83 -3.80 6.33 8.87
C GLN A 83 -2.42 6.94 9.08
N VAL A 84 -1.67 7.11 8.02
CA VAL A 84 -0.31 7.70 8.07
C VAL A 84 -0.08 8.51 6.81
N GLY A 85 0.94 9.36 6.87
CA GLY A 85 1.46 10.00 5.67
C GLY A 85 2.18 8.99 4.80
N ILE A 86 2.26 9.25 3.52
CA ILE A 86 2.89 8.35 2.57
C ILE A 86 4.20 8.92 2.06
N THR A 87 5.12 8.02 1.72
CA THR A 87 6.40 8.38 1.12
C THR A 87 6.35 8.07 -0.37
N PHE A 88 6.69 9.03 -1.19
CA PHE A 88 6.80 8.80 -2.64
C PHE A 88 8.13 8.15 -2.95
N LEU A 89 8.10 7.15 -3.79
CA LEU A 89 9.30 6.43 -4.19
C LEU A 89 9.91 6.98 -5.46
#